data_b0eeb02c40d0c665ede3ebf55d392f5e
#
_entry.id   b0eeb02c40d0c665ede3ebf55d392f5e
#
_cell.length_a   1.000
_cell.length_b   1.000
_cell.length_c   1.000
_cell.angle_alpha   90.00
_cell.angle_beta   90.00
_cell.angle_gamma   90.00
#
_symmetry.space_group_name_H-M   'P 1'
#
loop_
_entity.id
_entity.type
_entity.pdbx_description
1 polymer ?
#
loop_
_entity_poly.entity_id
_entity_poly.type
_entity_poly.pdbx_seq_one_letter_code
_entity_poly.pdbx_strand_id
1 'polypeptide(L)'
;MVASLRNRLRGSPCRPFNSDQRIRILASGLGTYPDVSIICGELEMDAQDVDAIVNPRVIFELLSKSTEGYDRGKKFDFFRQIESLDEYVLVSQED
;
A
#
# COMPACT_ATOMS: atom_id res chain seq x y z
N MET A 1 5.10 1.31 -13.18
CA MET A 1 5.65 1.51 -11.81
C MET A 1 6.09 0.21 -11.15
N VAL A 2 5.25 -0.80 -11.12
CA VAL A 2 5.59 -2.06 -10.44
C VAL A 2 6.82 -2.75 -11.04
N ALA A 3 6.92 -2.79 -12.37
CA ALA A 3 8.08 -3.43 -13.01
C ALA A 3 9.38 -2.73 -12.66
N SER A 4 9.37 -1.40 -12.59
CA SER A 4 10.55 -0.62 -12.23
C SER A 4 10.95 -0.85 -10.77
N LEU A 5 9.95 -0.92 -9.87
CA LEU A 5 10.20 -1.22 -8.46
C LEU A 5 10.71 -2.64 -8.27
N ARG A 6 10.17 -3.60 -9.04
CA ARG A 6 10.62 -4.98 -8.97
C ARG A 6 12.09 -5.11 -9.32
N ASN A 7 12.55 -4.36 -10.33
CA ASN A 7 13.96 -4.37 -10.69
C ASN A 7 14.83 -3.75 -9.60
N ARG A 8 14.38 -2.65 -9.00
CA ARG A 8 15.13 -1.99 -7.94
C ARG A 8 15.22 -2.83 -6.67
N LEU A 9 14.18 -3.64 -6.42
CA LEU A 9 14.11 -4.46 -5.22
C LEU A 9 14.71 -5.85 -5.40
N ARG A 10 15.21 -6.13 -6.60
CA ARG A 10 15.82 -7.44 -6.87
C ARG A 10 16.98 -7.68 -5.90
N GLY A 11 16.97 -8.85 -5.25
CA GLY A 11 17.98 -9.19 -4.26
C GLY A 11 17.69 -8.68 -2.85
N SER A 12 16.66 -7.84 -2.68
CA SER A 12 16.22 -7.41 -1.36
C SER A 12 15.07 -8.31 -0.87
N PRO A 13 14.76 -8.31 0.43
CA PRO A 13 13.62 -9.07 0.95
C PRO A 13 12.26 -8.45 0.62
N CYS A 14 12.25 -7.32 -0.08
CA CYS A 14 11.02 -6.57 -0.34
C CYS A 14 10.47 -6.85 -1.73
N ARG A 15 9.13 -6.92 -1.84
CA ARG A 15 8.44 -7.17 -3.10
C ARG A 15 7.30 -6.18 -3.31
N PRO A 16 7.14 -5.64 -4.54
CA PRO A 16 6.02 -4.77 -4.85
C PRO A 16 4.80 -5.57 -5.32
N PHE A 17 3.62 -5.08 -4.97
CA PHE A 17 2.34 -5.60 -5.44
C PHE A 17 1.53 -4.47 -6.05
N ASN A 18 0.76 -4.79 -7.09
CA ASN A 18 -0.08 -3.80 -7.76
C ASN A 18 -1.45 -3.66 -7.06
N SER A 19 -2.36 -2.94 -7.70
CA SER A 19 -3.68 -2.65 -7.14
C SER A 19 -4.61 -3.86 -7.04
N ASP A 20 -4.20 -5.02 -7.52
CA ASP A 20 -4.99 -6.24 -7.36
C ASP A 20 -4.82 -6.86 -5.97
N GLN A 21 -3.80 -6.44 -5.23
CA GLN A 21 -3.54 -6.99 -3.90
C GLN A 21 -4.33 -6.23 -2.83
N ARG A 22 -5.16 -6.96 -2.09
CA ARG A 22 -5.90 -6.39 -0.96
C ARG A 22 -4.99 -6.20 0.23
N ILE A 23 -5.07 -5.02 0.83
CA ILE A 23 -4.40 -4.68 2.09
C ILE A 23 -5.49 -4.47 3.13
N ARG A 24 -5.38 -5.16 4.26
CA ARG A 24 -6.33 -5.00 5.36
C ARG A 24 -5.69 -4.21 6.48
N ILE A 25 -6.41 -3.19 6.94
CA ILE A 25 -5.99 -2.38 8.08
C ILE A 25 -6.65 -2.96 9.31
N LEU A 26 -5.88 -3.66 10.13
CA LEU A 26 -6.43 -4.40 11.26
C LEU A 26 -7.16 -3.50 12.26
N ALA A 27 -6.62 -2.30 12.50
CA ALA A 27 -7.19 -1.38 13.48
C ALA A 27 -8.62 -0.97 13.15
N SER A 28 -8.94 -0.80 11.86
CA SER A 28 -10.28 -0.38 11.43
C SER A 28 -11.09 -1.49 10.79
N GLY A 29 -10.44 -2.59 10.41
CA GLY A 29 -11.07 -3.66 9.65
C GLY A 29 -11.28 -3.32 8.18
N LEU A 30 -10.76 -2.19 7.71
CA LEU A 30 -10.94 -1.74 6.34
C LEU A 30 -10.06 -2.53 5.38
N GLY A 31 -10.66 -3.03 4.29
CA GLY A 31 -9.93 -3.62 3.18
C GLY A 31 -9.79 -2.60 2.07
N THR A 32 -8.61 -2.49 1.48
CA THR A 32 -8.35 -1.48 0.44
C THR A 32 -7.37 -2.03 -0.60
N TYR A 33 -7.30 -1.37 -1.74
CA TYR A 33 -6.44 -1.79 -2.86
C TYR A 33 -5.54 -0.63 -3.28
N PRO A 34 -4.40 -0.43 -2.58
CA PRO A 34 -3.48 0.64 -2.95
C PRO A 34 -2.92 0.43 -4.36
N ASP A 35 -2.56 1.51 -5.04
CA ASP A 35 -1.97 1.41 -6.39
C ASP A 35 -0.71 0.56 -6.39
N VAL A 36 0.15 0.76 -5.40
CA VAL A 36 1.33 -0.08 -5.18
C VAL A 36 1.54 -0.26 -3.69
N SER A 37 1.82 -1.49 -3.27
CA SER A 37 2.23 -1.77 -1.91
C SER A 37 3.53 -2.58 -1.93
N ILE A 38 4.43 -2.29 -1.00
CA ILE A 38 5.70 -3.00 -0.87
C ILE A 38 5.70 -3.72 0.46
N ILE A 39 5.91 -5.02 0.41
CA ILE A 39 5.98 -5.86 1.59
C ILE A 39 7.39 -6.41 1.69
N CYS A 40 7.99 -6.32 2.88
CA CYS A 40 9.34 -6.79 3.12
C CYS A 40 9.30 -8.01 4.06
N GLY A 41 10.10 -9.02 3.74
CA GLY A 41 10.12 -10.24 4.52
C GLY A 41 8.93 -11.14 4.23
N GLU A 42 8.44 -11.85 5.23
CA GLU A 42 7.32 -12.75 5.07
C GLU A 42 6.00 -12.00 4.94
N LEU A 43 5.14 -12.49 4.07
CA LEU A 43 3.79 -11.94 3.93
C LEU A 43 2.95 -12.40 5.11
N GLU A 44 2.35 -11.44 5.81
CA GLU A 44 1.42 -11.75 6.88
C GLU A 44 0.01 -11.55 6.36
N MET A 45 -0.74 -12.66 6.30
CA MET A 45 -2.10 -12.63 5.81
C MET A 45 -3.07 -12.43 6.96
N ASP A 46 -4.21 -11.83 6.67
CA ASP A 46 -5.27 -11.66 7.67
C ASP A 46 -5.83 -13.03 8.05
N ALA A 47 -6.07 -13.23 9.34
CA ALA A 47 -6.60 -14.50 9.84
C ALA A 47 -8.00 -14.80 9.28
N GLN A 48 -8.77 -13.78 8.99
CA GLN A 48 -10.14 -13.92 8.49
C GLN A 48 -10.25 -13.77 6.96
N ASP A 49 -9.22 -13.26 6.31
CA ASP A 49 -9.21 -13.05 4.86
C ASP A 49 -7.83 -13.41 4.34
N VAL A 50 -7.68 -14.65 3.89
CA VAL A 50 -6.39 -15.19 3.46
C VAL A 50 -5.84 -14.51 2.21
N ASP A 51 -6.65 -13.72 1.52
CA ASP A 51 -6.19 -12.99 0.34
C ASP A 51 -5.71 -11.58 0.69
N ALA A 52 -5.86 -11.15 1.92
CA ALA A 52 -5.48 -9.82 2.35
C ALA A 52 -4.16 -9.83 3.13
N ILE A 53 -3.25 -8.92 2.77
CA ILE A 53 -1.98 -8.74 3.45
C ILE A 53 -2.16 -7.64 4.51
N VAL A 54 -1.56 -7.84 5.69
CA VAL A 54 -1.71 -6.91 6.81
C VAL A 54 -0.42 -6.18 7.18
N ASN A 55 0.70 -6.49 6.50
CA ASN A 55 2.00 -5.92 6.88
C ASN A 55 2.73 -5.19 5.75
N PRO A 56 2.07 -4.26 5.03
CA PRO A 56 2.79 -3.47 4.04
C PRO A 56 3.79 -2.54 4.73
N ARG A 57 4.93 -2.32 4.10
CA ARG A 57 5.95 -1.42 4.61
C ARG A 57 5.88 -0.06 3.95
N VAL A 58 5.57 -0.02 2.68
CA VAL A 58 5.41 1.22 1.92
C VAL A 58 4.17 1.12 1.05
N ILE A 59 3.42 2.19 0.98
CA ILE A 59 2.25 2.29 0.10
C ILE A 59 2.41 3.51 -0.78
N PHE A 60 2.19 3.32 -2.10
CA PHE A 60 2.14 4.40 -3.07
C PHE A 60 0.72 4.54 -3.58
N GLU A 61 0.23 5.77 -3.64
CA GLU A 61 -1.07 6.09 -4.22
C GLU A 61 -0.92 7.16 -5.27
N LEU A 62 -1.55 6.94 -6.43
CA LEU A 62 -1.58 7.92 -7.50
C LEU A 62 -2.82 8.79 -7.31
N LEU A 63 -2.62 10.09 -7.31
CA LEU A 63 -3.71 11.04 -7.08
C LEU A 63 -4.10 11.72 -8.38
N SER A 64 -5.41 11.79 -8.65
CA SER A 64 -5.94 12.64 -9.70
C SER A 64 -6.29 14.00 -9.09
N LYS A 65 -6.44 15.03 -9.94
CA LYS A 65 -6.80 16.36 -9.45
C LYS A 65 -8.12 16.37 -8.70
N SER A 66 -9.07 15.57 -9.15
CA SER A 66 -10.41 15.55 -8.55
C SER A 66 -10.46 14.88 -7.19
N THR A 67 -9.51 13.99 -6.90
CA THR A 67 -9.52 13.23 -5.65
C THR A 67 -8.39 13.60 -4.71
N GLU A 68 -7.49 14.49 -5.12
CA GLU A 68 -6.27 14.79 -4.37
C GLU A 68 -6.54 15.23 -2.93
N GLY A 69 -7.46 16.17 -2.73
CA GLY A 69 -7.77 16.67 -1.40
C GLY A 69 -8.39 15.60 -0.50
N TYR A 70 -9.30 14.83 -1.05
CA TYR A 70 -9.95 13.76 -0.32
C TYR A 70 -8.95 12.68 0.09
N ASP A 71 -8.13 12.24 -0.87
CA ASP A 71 -7.22 11.13 -0.65
C ASP A 71 -6.13 11.48 0.37
N ARG A 72 -5.62 12.71 0.32
CA ARG A 72 -4.57 13.11 1.25
C ARG A 72 -5.00 13.06 2.71
N GLY A 73 -6.22 13.53 2.99
CA GLY A 73 -6.71 13.56 4.35
C GLY A 73 -7.14 12.20 4.86
N LYS A 74 -8.13 11.63 4.20
CA LYS A 74 -8.77 10.41 4.70
C LYS A 74 -7.91 9.17 4.57
N LYS A 75 -7.25 8.99 3.44
CA LYS A 75 -6.41 7.81 3.25
C LYS A 75 -5.20 7.83 4.17
N PHE A 76 -4.60 8.98 4.38
CA PHE A 76 -3.50 9.09 5.34
C PHE A 76 -3.95 8.63 6.73
N ASP A 77 -5.12 9.08 7.17
CA ASP A 77 -5.65 8.70 8.49
C ASP A 77 -5.89 7.20 8.60
N PHE A 78 -6.29 6.54 7.53
CA PHE A 78 -6.47 5.09 7.53
C PHE A 78 -5.13 4.36 7.56
N PHE A 79 -4.23 4.72 6.63
CA PHE A 79 -2.99 3.97 6.46
C PHE A 79 -2.00 4.16 7.62
N ARG A 80 -2.01 5.30 8.26
CA ARG A 80 -1.12 5.55 9.41
C ARG A 80 -1.37 4.59 10.57
N GLN A 81 -2.51 3.93 10.59
CA GLN A 81 -2.84 2.95 11.62
C GLN A 81 -2.17 1.60 11.40
N ILE A 82 -1.56 1.38 10.25
CA ILE A 82 -0.86 0.13 9.96
C ILE A 82 0.49 0.15 10.68
N GLU A 83 0.67 -0.79 11.60
CA GLU A 83 1.85 -0.83 12.46
C GLU A 83 3.15 -1.00 11.68
N SER A 84 3.13 -1.82 10.64
CA SER A 84 4.32 -2.11 9.83
C SER A 84 4.69 -1.01 8.84
N LEU A 85 3.79 -0.04 8.62
CA LEU A 85 3.98 0.96 7.56
C LEU A 85 5.03 1.99 7.96
N ASP A 86 6.08 2.10 7.15
CA ASP A 86 7.13 3.10 7.32
C ASP A 86 6.86 4.35 6.51
N GLU A 87 6.31 4.19 5.31
CA GLU A 87 6.09 5.32 4.41
C GLU A 87 4.78 5.19 3.65
N TYR A 88 4.11 6.32 3.51
CA TYR A 88 2.93 6.45 2.68
C TYR A 88 3.21 7.57 1.67
N VAL A 89 3.34 7.20 0.40
CA VAL A 89 3.79 8.12 -0.65
C VAL A 89 2.63 8.44 -1.58
N LEU A 90 2.32 9.72 -1.71
CA LEU A 90 1.30 10.21 -2.63
C LEU A 90 1.99 10.79 -3.84
N VAL A 91 1.60 10.33 -5.02
CA VAL A 91 2.19 10.78 -6.28
C VAL A 91 1.11 11.49 -7.08
N SER A 92 1.32 12.78 -7.32
CA SER A 92 0.40 13.55 -8.15
C SER A 92 0.58 13.18 -9.62
N GLN A 93 -0.55 12.94 -10.28
CA GLN A 93 -0.55 12.76 -11.72
C GLN A 93 -0.69 14.13 -12.36
N GLU A 94 0.38 14.62 -12.94
CA GLU A 94 0.34 15.87 -13.68
C GLU A 94 0.29 15.56 -15.16
N ASP A 95 -0.59 16.26 -15.86
CA ASP A 95 -0.71 16.13 -17.30
C ASP A 95 0.37 16.94 -18.03
#